data_0ee25469a5fff599856be5c43ad0d65c
#
_entry.id   0ee25469a5fff599856be5c43ad0d65c
#
_cell.length_a   1.000
_cell.length_b   1.000
_cell.length_c   1.000
_cell.angle_alpha   90.00
_cell.angle_beta   90.00
_cell.angle_gamma   90.00
#
_symmetry.space_group_name_H-M   'P 1'
#
loop_
_entity.id
_entity.type
_entity.pdbx_description
1 polymer ?
#
loop_
_entity_poly.entity_id
_entity_poly.type
_entity_poly.pdbx_seq_one_letter_code
_entity_poly.pdbx_strand_id
1 'polypeptide(L)'
;MGLLIYSNQISVRLQYICKFIFAERLNCAYSITQHAESFEKHDGPKINYSNRTISGDCLQLMPHGLLFEKGIEDQKIFCFDFEGQKAFFKSGLGYRFDIFAASFYLISRYEEYLPHQKDFYGRYNSKNSLAFKEGFFNVPLVDIWINHFATVLQQQFPSFRYAMGSFSFLPTYDIDIAFSYKNKGLLRNAGGFFKRPSLERLSVLAGFSKDPFDSYEIMDTINHQFELMPVYFFLVAEKNSVYDKNILPVNASLQKLIAQHATQYDLGIHPSWASNENGEMLQNEKRVLEKIAGKTITKSRQHFIKMDLPETYEQLLRNGITGDYSMGSGSINGFRASTASAFYWYNLKTETVTQLKIHPFCFMDANSFYEQKFTVEQAAEELLYYYRQCRQVNGQLITIFHNNFFFFAKYFTGCAKMCISFIAQVTAAQ
;
A
#
# COMPACT_ATOMS: atom_id res chain seq x y z
N MET A 1 -25.77 8.37 21.28
CA MET A 1 -24.63 7.98 22.16
C MET A 1 -23.59 7.23 21.34
N GLY A 2 -22.29 7.42 21.64
CA GLY A 2 -21.22 6.69 20.97
C GLY A 2 -21.13 5.23 21.43
N LEU A 3 -20.37 4.43 20.70
CA LEU A 3 -20.07 3.05 21.06
C LEU A 3 -19.16 3.00 22.30
N LEU A 4 -19.52 2.17 23.30
CA LEU A 4 -18.69 1.94 24.46
C LEU A 4 -18.11 0.52 24.45
N ILE A 5 -16.78 0.43 24.58
CA ILE A 5 -16.05 -0.83 24.62
C ILE A 5 -15.54 -1.04 26.06
N TYR A 6 -15.93 -2.13 26.68
CA TYR A 6 -15.35 -2.55 27.94
C TYR A 6 -14.16 -3.48 27.70
N SER A 7 -13.07 -3.25 28.43
CA SER A 7 -11.94 -4.17 28.47
C SER A 7 -11.30 -4.19 29.85
N ASN A 8 -10.87 -5.35 30.32
CA ASN A 8 -10.17 -5.47 31.60
C ASN A 8 -8.83 -4.72 31.63
N GLN A 9 -8.22 -4.53 30.48
CA GLN A 9 -6.95 -3.84 30.29
C GLN A 9 -7.00 -3.00 29.03
N ILE A 10 -6.44 -1.80 29.07
CA ILE A 10 -6.30 -0.93 27.89
C ILE A 10 -4.82 -0.90 27.51
N SER A 11 -4.48 -1.51 26.38
CA SER A 11 -3.14 -1.52 25.79
C SER A 11 -3.04 -0.55 24.61
N VAL A 12 -1.82 -0.20 24.22
CA VAL A 12 -1.58 0.60 23.01
C VAL A 12 -2.05 -0.14 21.75
N ARG A 13 -1.87 -1.47 21.71
CA ARG A 13 -2.33 -2.32 20.59
C ARG A 13 -3.86 -2.26 20.46
N LEU A 14 -4.60 -2.37 21.58
CA LEU A 14 -6.06 -2.26 21.59
C LEU A 14 -6.52 -0.87 21.14
N GLN A 15 -5.93 0.19 21.67
CA GLN A 15 -6.26 1.55 21.28
C GLN A 15 -6.01 1.80 19.79
N TYR A 16 -4.89 1.31 19.26
CA TYR A 16 -4.54 1.42 17.84
C TYR A 16 -5.58 0.76 16.95
N ILE A 17 -5.90 -0.52 17.21
CA ILE A 17 -6.81 -1.25 16.32
C ILE A 17 -8.25 -0.74 16.44
N CYS A 18 -8.70 -0.37 17.64
CA CYS A 18 -10.00 0.27 17.81
C CYS A 18 -10.08 1.62 17.08
N LYS A 19 -9.01 2.42 17.11
CA LYS A 19 -8.96 3.68 16.35
C LYS A 19 -9.08 3.41 14.85
N PHE A 20 -8.32 2.44 14.32
CA PHE A 20 -8.41 2.06 12.91
C PHE A 20 -9.83 1.62 12.53
N ILE A 21 -10.42 0.70 13.28
CA ILE A 21 -11.75 0.16 12.97
C ILE A 21 -12.84 1.23 13.12
N PHE A 22 -12.93 1.87 14.27
CA PHE A 22 -14.09 2.71 14.60
C PHE A 22 -13.93 4.15 14.13
N ALA A 23 -12.78 4.78 14.34
CA ALA A 23 -12.59 6.18 13.94
C ALA A 23 -12.23 6.31 12.45
N GLU A 24 -11.30 5.48 11.95
CA GLU A 24 -10.76 5.68 10.59
C GLU A 24 -11.60 4.97 9.52
N ARG A 25 -12.09 3.74 9.81
CA ARG A 25 -12.89 2.98 8.83
C ARG A 25 -14.39 3.21 8.94
N LEU A 26 -14.94 3.15 10.14
CA LEU A 26 -16.37 3.30 10.37
C LEU A 26 -16.80 4.74 10.66
N ASN A 27 -15.86 5.66 10.84
CA ASN A 27 -16.11 7.06 11.16
C ASN A 27 -17.21 7.21 12.24
N CYS A 28 -17.11 6.44 13.31
CA CYS A 28 -18.05 6.47 14.41
C CYS A 28 -17.37 6.84 15.73
N ALA A 29 -18.10 7.54 16.58
CA ALA A 29 -17.63 7.90 17.92
C ALA A 29 -17.60 6.65 18.81
N TYR A 30 -16.48 6.42 19.47
CA TYR A 30 -16.30 5.32 20.41
C TYR A 30 -15.46 5.73 21.63
N SER A 31 -15.55 4.97 22.70
CA SER A 31 -14.67 5.07 23.85
C SER A 31 -14.38 3.70 24.43
N ILE A 32 -13.27 3.57 25.17
CA ILE A 32 -12.87 2.34 25.84
C ILE A 32 -12.87 2.62 27.34
N THR A 33 -13.45 1.69 28.15
CA THR A 33 -13.50 1.80 29.60
C THR A 33 -13.05 0.51 30.28
N GLN A 34 -12.50 0.65 31.48
CA GLN A 34 -12.22 -0.47 32.41
C GLN A 34 -13.26 -0.53 33.56
N HIS A 35 -14.21 0.41 33.59
CA HIS A 35 -15.20 0.53 34.66
C HIS A 35 -16.49 -0.22 34.30
N ALA A 36 -16.72 -1.39 34.90
CA ALA A 36 -17.87 -2.23 34.61
C ALA A 36 -19.20 -1.50 34.87
N GLU A 37 -19.31 -0.76 35.98
CA GLU A 37 -20.51 0.01 36.28
C GLU A 37 -20.88 1.05 35.24
N SER A 38 -19.87 1.77 34.71
CA SER A 38 -20.08 2.74 33.64
C SER A 38 -20.52 2.07 32.35
N PHE A 39 -19.99 0.87 32.10
CA PHE A 39 -20.36 0.07 30.93
C PHE A 39 -21.80 -0.47 31.06
N GLU A 40 -22.18 -0.97 32.23
CA GLU A 40 -23.54 -1.47 32.48
C GLU A 40 -24.60 -0.37 32.35
N LYS A 41 -24.31 0.82 32.87
CA LYS A 41 -25.21 1.99 32.83
C LYS A 41 -25.27 2.69 31.47
N HIS A 42 -24.45 2.27 30.50
CA HIS A 42 -24.47 2.88 29.19
C HIS A 42 -25.65 2.39 28.35
N ASP A 43 -26.51 3.30 27.91
CA ASP A 43 -27.72 2.96 27.14
C ASP A 43 -27.48 2.87 25.61
N GLY A 44 -26.25 3.14 25.17
CA GLY A 44 -25.85 3.07 23.74
C GLY A 44 -25.31 1.70 23.33
N PRO A 45 -24.80 1.59 22.10
CA PRO A 45 -24.12 0.39 21.60
C PRO A 45 -22.93 0.01 22.49
N LYS A 46 -22.81 -1.30 22.82
CA LYS A 46 -21.79 -1.81 23.76
C LYS A 46 -21.08 -3.04 23.22
N ILE A 47 -19.74 -3.07 23.38
CA ILE A 47 -18.91 -4.26 23.14
C ILE A 47 -18.22 -4.65 24.45
N ASN A 48 -18.42 -5.87 24.90
CA ASN A 48 -17.65 -6.45 25.99
C ASN A 48 -16.44 -7.20 25.42
N TYR A 49 -15.27 -6.56 25.44
CA TYR A 49 -13.99 -7.15 25.02
C TYR A 49 -13.26 -7.71 26.26
N SER A 50 -13.81 -8.78 26.81
CA SER A 50 -13.24 -9.48 27.96
C SER A 50 -13.72 -10.91 28.05
N ASN A 51 -13.11 -11.70 28.95
CA ASN A 51 -13.54 -13.06 29.31
C ASN A 51 -14.61 -13.07 30.38
N ARG A 52 -15.08 -11.92 30.86
CA ARG A 52 -16.12 -11.81 31.89
C ARG A 52 -17.48 -11.68 31.24
N THR A 53 -18.47 -12.33 31.83
CA THR A 53 -19.87 -12.05 31.54
C THR A 53 -20.25 -10.77 32.26
N ILE A 54 -20.72 -9.76 31.56
CA ILE A 54 -21.26 -8.53 32.14
C ILE A 54 -22.76 -8.52 31.82
N SER A 55 -23.56 -8.10 32.78
CA SER A 55 -25.01 -8.03 32.61
C SER A 55 -25.42 -6.97 31.62
N GLY A 56 -26.55 -7.20 30.95
CA GLY A 56 -27.14 -6.29 29.98
C GLY A 56 -26.83 -6.67 28.53
N ASP A 57 -27.47 -5.94 27.61
CA ASP A 57 -27.32 -6.17 26.18
C ASP A 57 -25.96 -5.60 25.68
N CYS A 58 -25.05 -6.47 25.31
CA CYS A 58 -23.75 -6.10 24.74
C CYS A 58 -23.29 -7.16 23.73
N LEU A 59 -22.53 -6.75 22.72
CA LEU A 59 -21.85 -7.68 21.83
C LEU A 59 -20.62 -8.25 22.56
N GLN A 60 -20.64 -9.56 22.82
CA GLN A 60 -19.50 -10.23 23.42
C GLN A 60 -18.40 -10.48 22.38
N LEU A 61 -17.18 -10.07 22.68
CA LEU A 61 -15.98 -10.33 21.88
C LEU A 61 -14.87 -10.82 22.82
N MET A 62 -14.54 -12.12 22.75
CA MET A 62 -13.53 -12.72 23.62
C MET A 62 -12.12 -12.43 23.10
N PRO A 63 -11.23 -11.84 23.92
CA PRO A 63 -9.86 -11.57 23.55
C PRO A 63 -9.06 -12.86 23.34
N HIS A 64 -8.31 -12.93 22.24
CA HIS A 64 -7.29 -13.96 22.01
C HIS A 64 -6.08 -13.79 22.96
N GLY A 65 -5.74 -12.54 23.30
CA GLY A 65 -4.59 -12.22 24.15
C GLY A 65 -3.54 -11.35 23.46
N LEU A 66 -3.34 -11.48 22.14
CA LEU A 66 -2.32 -10.77 21.36
C LEU A 66 -2.25 -9.26 21.64
N LEU A 67 -3.39 -8.63 21.87
CA LEU A 67 -3.44 -7.17 22.11
C LEU A 67 -2.95 -6.79 23.52
N PHE A 68 -2.77 -7.73 24.42
CA PHE A 68 -2.28 -7.52 25.79
C PHE A 68 -0.88 -8.05 26.03
N GLU A 69 -0.29 -8.70 25.04
CA GLU A 69 1.09 -9.14 25.04
C GLU A 69 2.07 -7.96 24.85
N LYS A 70 3.31 -8.16 25.25
CA LYS A 70 4.43 -7.27 24.99
C LYS A 70 5.48 -8.03 24.18
N GLY A 71 6.11 -7.30 23.25
CA GLY A 71 7.09 -7.92 22.36
C GLY A 71 6.45 -8.73 21.23
N ILE A 72 7.26 -9.52 20.56
CA ILE A 72 6.88 -10.24 19.34
C ILE A 72 7.21 -11.70 19.53
N GLU A 73 6.17 -12.54 19.57
CA GLU A 73 6.28 -13.98 19.71
C GLU A 73 5.51 -14.69 18.60
N ASP A 74 5.93 -15.90 18.26
CA ASP A 74 5.24 -16.68 17.24
C ASP A 74 3.80 -17.03 17.70
N GLN A 75 2.84 -16.73 16.83
CA GLN A 75 1.43 -16.94 17.09
C GLN A 75 0.95 -18.24 16.43
N LYS A 76 0.37 -19.14 17.20
CA LYS A 76 -0.28 -20.35 16.66
C LYS A 76 -1.61 -19.99 16.02
N ILE A 77 -1.61 -19.86 14.68
CA ILE A 77 -2.79 -19.44 13.94
C ILE A 77 -3.40 -20.65 13.22
N PHE A 78 -4.69 -20.85 13.45
CA PHE A 78 -5.53 -21.81 12.73
C PHE A 78 -6.65 -21.05 12.05
N CYS A 79 -6.62 -21.02 10.71
CA CYS A 79 -7.68 -20.41 9.94
C CYS A 79 -8.90 -21.31 9.83
N PHE A 80 -10.08 -20.70 9.78
CA PHE A 80 -11.36 -21.36 9.54
C PHE A 80 -12.24 -20.52 8.63
N ASP A 81 -13.28 -21.11 8.05
CA ASP A 81 -14.20 -20.40 7.20
C ASP A 81 -15.24 -19.63 8.01
N PHE A 82 -15.39 -18.34 7.71
CA PHE A 82 -16.31 -17.41 8.32
C PHE A 82 -17.00 -16.58 7.23
N GLU A 83 -18.30 -16.79 7.04
CA GLU A 83 -19.11 -16.08 6.05
C GLU A 83 -18.48 -16.06 4.63
N GLY A 84 -17.94 -17.23 4.22
CA GLY A 84 -17.28 -17.38 2.90
C GLY A 84 -15.88 -16.76 2.80
N GLN A 85 -15.32 -16.31 3.91
CA GLN A 85 -13.97 -15.76 4.00
C GLN A 85 -13.15 -16.52 5.06
N LYS A 86 -11.84 -16.34 5.06
CA LYS A 86 -10.99 -16.85 6.14
C LYS A 86 -11.09 -15.96 7.38
N ALA A 87 -11.02 -16.58 8.56
CA ALA A 87 -10.81 -15.91 9.84
C ALA A 87 -9.92 -16.76 10.75
N PHE A 88 -9.34 -16.16 11.77
CA PHE A 88 -8.52 -16.84 12.77
C PHE A 88 -8.70 -16.21 14.15
N PHE A 89 -8.07 -16.76 15.18
CA PHE A 89 -8.34 -16.43 16.59
C PHE A 89 -9.79 -16.68 16.98
N LYS A 90 -10.24 -17.93 16.74
CA LYS A 90 -11.61 -18.36 16.96
C LYS A 90 -12.06 -18.13 18.40
N SER A 91 -13.25 -17.58 18.57
CA SER A 91 -13.94 -17.35 19.84
C SER A 91 -15.04 -18.41 20.06
N GLY A 92 -15.25 -18.78 21.30
CA GLY A 92 -16.33 -19.72 21.69
C GLY A 92 -17.68 -19.06 21.98
N LEU A 93 -17.71 -17.75 22.25
CA LEU A 93 -18.89 -16.99 22.64
C LEU A 93 -18.96 -15.65 21.93
N GLY A 94 -20.16 -15.20 21.62
CA GLY A 94 -20.41 -13.89 20.98
C GLY A 94 -19.98 -13.86 19.53
N TYR A 95 -19.20 -12.86 19.15
CA TYR A 95 -18.63 -12.78 17.80
C TYR A 95 -17.61 -13.91 17.60
N ARG A 96 -17.67 -14.60 16.46
CA ARG A 96 -17.05 -15.92 16.24
C ARG A 96 -15.51 -15.94 16.29
N PHE A 97 -14.85 -14.79 16.25
CA PHE A 97 -13.40 -14.66 16.35
C PHE A 97 -13.02 -13.30 16.92
N ASP A 98 -11.80 -13.17 17.43
CA ASP A 98 -11.27 -11.89 17.88
C ASP A 98 -10.84 -11.04 16.67
N ILE A 99 -11.80 -10.30 16.12
CA ILE A 99 -11.57 -9.41 14.98
C ILE A 99 -10.54 -8.32 15.28
N PHE A 100 -10.42 -7.87 16.55
CA PHE A 100 -9.44 -6.84 16.91
C PHE A 100 -8.02 -7.41 16.84
N ALA A 101 -7.77 -8.55 17.47
CA ALA A 101 -6.46 -9.19 17.43
C ALA A 101 -6.09 -9.65 15.99
N ALA A 102 -7.05 -10.23 15.26
CA ALA A 102 -6.82 -10.69 13.89
C ALA A 102 -6.49 -9.53 12.93
N SER A 103 -7.24 -8.43 13.00
CA SER A 103 -6.96 -7.24 12.22
C SER A 103 -5.62 -6.59 12.61
N PHE A 104 -5.31 -6.52 13.90
CA PHE A 104 -4.02 -6.01 14.37
C PHE A 104 -2.85 -6.83 13.81
N TYR A 105 -2.94 -8.16 13.86
CA TYR A 105 -1.91 -9.06 13.33
C TYR A 105 -1.59 -8.77 11.87
N LEU A 106 -2.61 -8.62 11.02
CA LEU A 106 -2.45 -8.37 9.59
C LEU A 106 -1.95 -6.95 9.28
N ILE A 107 -2.53 -5.93 9.92
CA ILE A 107 -2.20 -4.52 9.64
C ILE A 107 -0.84 -4.12 10.18
N SER A 108 -0.47 -4.59 11.39
CA SER A 108 0.85 -4.33 11.96
C SER A 108 1.97 -5.06 11.23
N ARG A 109 1.62 -5.96 10.30
CA ARG A 109 2.57 -6.86 9.64
C ARG A 109 3.37 -7.71 10.64
N TYR A 110 2.68 -8.21 11.65
CA TYR A 110 3.27 -8.94 12.76
C TYR A 110 4.24 -10.04 12.31
N GLU A 111 3.87 -10.79 11.28
CA GLU A 111 4.67 -11.87 10.71
C GLU A 111 6.00 -11.43 10.05
N GLU A 112 6.11 -10.14 9.66
CA GLU A 112 7.36 -9.61 9.07
C GLU A 112 8.43 -9.28 10.11
N TYR A 113 8.06 -9.25 11.38
CA TYR A 113 9.00 -9.10 12.50
C TYR A 113 9.49 -10.45 13.03
N LEU A 114 8.88 -11.56 12.63
CA LEU A 114 9.31 -12.91 12.95
C LEU A 114 10.39 -13.38 11.95
N PRO A 115 11.19 -14.41 12.29
CA PRO A 115 12.12 -15.01 11.35
C PRO A 115 11.41 -15.46 10.07
N HIS A 116 11.90 -15.00 8.91
CA HIS A 116 11.28 -15.29 7.62
C HIS A 116 12.33 -15.40 6.50
N GLN A 117 11.94 -16.04 5.40
CA GLN A 117 12.77 -16.10 4.21
C GLN A 117 12.63 -14.83 3.37
N LYS A 118 13.75 -14.31 2.90
CA LYS A 118 13.79 -13.24 1.91
C LYS A 118 13.83 -13.80 0.50
N ASP A 119 13.32 -13.04 -0.46
CA ASP A 119 13.44 -13.37 -1.87
C ASP A 119 14.84 -13.00 -2.43
N PHE A 120 15.05 -13.22 -3.73
CA PHE A 120 16.30 -12.91 -4.42
C PHE A 120 16.73 -11.43 -4.25
N TYR A 121 15.78 -10.52 -4.10
CA TYR A 121 16.03 -9.10 -3.91
C TYR A 121 16.16 -8.69 -2.44
N GLY A 122 16.20 -9.66 -1.52
CA GLY A 122 16.30 -9.38 -0.09
C GLY A 122 15.00 -8.84 0.53
N ARG A 123 13.85 -8.95 -0.15
CA ARG A 123 12.52 -8.52 0.33
C ARG A 123 11.84 -9.64 1.11
N TYR A 124 10.89 -9.28 1.98
CA TYR A 124 9.98 -10.26 2.56
C TYR A 124 9.27 -11.04 1.42
N ASN A 125 9.46 -12.35 1.40
CA ASN A 125 8.82 -13.19 0.39
C ASN A 125 7.34 -13.37 0.76
N SER A 126 6.43 -12.92 -0.12
CA SER A 126 4.98 -13.00 0.11
C SER A 126 4.47 -14.42 0.39
N LYS A 127 5.20 -15.46 -0.05
CA LYS A 127 4.87 -16.87 0.25
C LYS A 127 5.02 -17.25 1.73
N ASN A 128 5.73 -16.42 2.52
CA ASN A 128 5.80 -16.62 3.97
C ASN A 128 4.49 -16.24 4.66
N SER A 129 3.73 -15.29 4.06
CA SER A 129 2.57 -14.71 4.72
C SER A 129 1.44 -15.71 4.94
N LEU A 130 0.74 -15.54 6.05
CA LEU A 130 -0.49 -16.26 6.34
C LEU A 130 -1.50 -16.08 5.19
N ALA A 131 -1.61 -14.86 4.68
CA ALA A 131 -2.52 -14.53 3.60
C ALA A 131 -2.27 -15.34 2.32
N PHE A 132 -1.01 -15.56 1.97
CA PHE A 132 -0.66 -16.39 0.81
C PHE A 132 -0.92 -17.88 1.08
N LYS A 133 -0.48 -18.39 2.24
CA LYS A 133 -0.64 -19.80 2.62
C LYS A 133 -2.10 -20.23 2.72
N GLU A 134 -2.96 -19.35 3.21
CA GLU A 134 -4.39 -19.61 3.42
C GLU A 134 -5.28 -19.12 2.24
N GLY A 135 -4.67 -18.58 1.16
CA GLY A 135 -5.36 -18.26 -0.08
C GLY A 135 -6.19 -16.96 -0.05
N PHE A 136 -5.92 -16.04 0.86
CA PHE A 136 -6.62 -14.75 0.92
C PHE A 136 -5.73 -13.51 0.61
N PHE A 137 -4.56 -13.71 0.02
CA PHE A 137 -3.66 -12.62 -0.34
C PHE A 137 -4.26 -11.64 -1.36
N ASN A 138 -5.21 -12.11 -2.14
CA ASN A 138 -5.88 -11.35 -3.20
C ASN A 138 -7.18 -10.63 -2.76
N VAL A 139 -7.54 -10.66 -1.47
CA VAL A 139 -8.72 -9.99 -0.93
C VAL A 139 -8.38 -9.05 0.22
N PRO A 140 -9.06 -7.90 0.38
CA PRO A 140 -8.87 -6.98 1.49
C PRO A 140 -9.62 -7.48 2.73
N LEU A 141 -9.15 -8.57 3.31
CA LEU A 141 -9.85 -9.37 4.28
C LEU A 141 -10.25 -8.58 5.54
N VAL A 142 -9.38 -7.69 6.02
CA VAL A 142 -9.66 -6.85 7.20
C VAL A 142 -10.84 -5.91 6.95
N ASP A 143 -10.91 -5.29 5.78
CA ASP A 143 -12.04 -4.42 5.42
C ASP A 143 -13.36 -5.22 5.30
N ILE A 144 -13.29 -6.44 4.75
CA ILE A 144 -14.44 -7.34 4.67
C ILE A 144 -14.95 -7.71 6.08
N TRP A 145 -14.04 -8.03 6.99
CA TRP A 145 -14.42 -8.30 8.39
C TRP A 145 -15.04 -7.09 9.07
N ILE A 146 -14.48 -5.89 8.87
CA ILE A 146 -15.01 -4.66 9.46
C ILE A 146 -16.42 -4.37 8.95
N ASN A 147 -16.67 -4.55 7.65
CA ASN A 147 -18.00 -4.36 7.05
C ASN A 147 -19.04 -5.32 7.66
N HIS A 148 -18.68 -6.60 7.77
CA HIS A 148 -19.53 -7.60 8.43
C HIS A 148 -19.76 -7.25 9.91
N PHE A 149 -18.71 -6.88 10.64
CA PHE A 149 -18.78 -6.52 12.05
C PHE A 149 -19.69 -5.30 12.30
N ALA A 150 -19.59 -4.29 11.45
CA ALA A 150 -20.46 -3.11 11.51
C ALA A 150 -21.95 -3.49 11.31
N THR A 151 -22.21 -4.41 10.37
CA THR A 151 -23.57 -4.93 10.12
C THR A 151 -24.12 -5.65 11.35
N VAL A 152 -23.31 -6.51 11.99
CA VAL A 152 -23.72 -7.23 13.22
C VAL A 152 -23.99 -6.23 14.36
N LEU A 153 -23.12 -5.22 14.54
CA LEU A 153 -23.35 -4.18 15.54
C LEU A 153 -24.64 -3.39 15.30
N GLN A 154 -24.93 -3.06 14.03
CA GLN A 154 -26.14 -2.32 13.68
C GLN A 154 -27.41 -3.15 13.86
N GLN A 155 -27.35 -4.46 13.58
CA GLN A 155 -28.44 -5.38 13.82
C GLN A 155 -28.76 -5.54 15.31
N GLN A 156 -27.73 -5.67 16.15
CA GLN A 156 -27.91 -5.77 17.59
C GLN A 156 -28.30 -4.43 18.22
N PHE A 157 -27.72 -3.33 17.73
CA PHE A 157 -27.98 -1.98 18.24
C PHE A 157 -28.50 -1.07 17.11
N PRO A 158 -29.81 -0.97 16.91
CA PRO A 158 -30.37 -0.11 15.85
C PRO A 158 -30.02 1.38 15.96
N SER A 159 -29.54 1.81 17.15
CA SER A 159 -29.01 3.16 17.38
C SER A 159 -27.56 3.36 16.94
N PHE A 160 -26.82 2.29 16.65
CA PHE A 160 -25.44 2.38 16.15
C PHE A 160 -25.42 3.08 14.79
N ARG A 161 -24.61 4.12 14.67
CA ARG A 161 -24.43 4.90 13.43
C ARG A 161 -22.96 4.87 13.05
N TYR A 162 -22.69 4.61 11.80
CA TYR A 162 -21.37 4.68 11.19
C TYR A 162 -21.49 5.21 9.76
N ALA A 163 -20.39 5.75 9.24
CA ALA A 163 -20.31 6.26 7.88
C ALA A 163 -18.97 5.84 7.26
N MET A 164 -18.98 4.76 6.50
CA MET A 164 -17.80 4.40 5.73
C MET A 164 -17.55 5.42 4.62
N GLY A 165 -16.27 5.66 4.31
CA GLY A 165 -15.89 6.44 3.14
C GLY A 165 -16.39 5.82 1.83
N SER A 166 -16.30 6.55 0.74
CA SER A 166 -16.53 6.04 -0.62
C SER A 166 -15.27 5.42 -1.19
N PHE A 167 -15.45 4.56 -2.20
CA PHE A 167 -14.34 4.07 -3.01
C PHE A 167 -13.56 5.24 -3.63
N SER A 168 -12.24 5.10 -3.70
CA SER A 168 -11.39 6.05 -4.42
C SER A 168 -10.32 5.33 -5.25
N PHE A 169 -9.96 5.94 -6.39
CA PHE A 169 -8.88 5.48 -7.24
C PHE A 169 -7.71 6.48 -7.21
N LEU A 170 -6.52 6.00 -6.94
CA LEU A 170 -5.29 6.78 -6.97
C LEU A 170 -4.26 6.09 -7.87
N PRO A 171 -4.12 6.50 -9.13
CA PRO A 171 -3.03 6.04 -9.97
C PRO A 171 -1.71 6.58 -9.44
N THR A 172 -0.66 5.78 -9.48
CA THR A 172 0.69 6.22 -9.14
C THR A 172 1.67 5.76 -10.19
N TYR A 173 2.70 6.58 -10.43
CA TYR A 173 3.68 6.33 -11.47
C TYR A 173 5.08 6.28 -10.90
N ASP A 174 5.79 5.18 -11.15
CA ASP A 174 7.19 5.01 -10.78
C ASP A 174 8.08 5.31 -11.98
N ILE A 175 8.98 6.29 -11.82
CA ILE A 175 9.90 6.75 -12.85
C ILE A 175 11.31 6.22 -12.54
N ASP A 176 11.48 4.91 -12.73
CA ASP A 176 12.75 4.21 -12.52
C ASP A 176 13.78 4.57 -13.59
N ILE A 177 13.31 4.79 -14.82
CA ILE A 177 14.12 5.14 -15.97
C ILE A 177 13.36 6.14 -16.82
N ALA A 178 13.71 7.42 -16.68
CA ALA A 178 13.02 8.50 -17.38
C ALA A 178 13.08 8.40 -18.92
N PHE A 179 14.20 7.91 -19.48
CA PHE A 179 14.39 7.73 -20.92
C PHE A 179 15.14 6.44 -21.24
N SER A 180 14.73 5.75 -22.30
CA SER A 180 15.37 4.50 -22.75
C SER A 180 16.76 4.75 -23.37
N TYR A 181 16.86 5.74 -24.25
CA TYR A 181 18.07 6.04 -25.02
C TYR A 181 18.50 7.49 -24.90
N LYS A 182 17.56 8.44 -24.93
CA LYS A 182 17.86 9.89 -24.83
C LYS A 182 18.54 10.23 -23.51
N ASN A 183 19.38 11.25 -23.52
CA ASN A 183 20.01 11.86 -22.35
C ASN A 183 20.95 10.93 -21.54
N LYS A 184 21.27 9.72 -22.04
CA LYS A 184 22.18 8.76 -21.36
C LYS A 184 23.65 8.97 -21.69
N GLY A 185 23.99 9.93 -22.58
CA GLY A 185 25.35 10.20 -23.07
C GLY A 185 25.83 9.18 -24.11
N LEU A 186 26.88 9.58 -24.87
CA LEU A 186 27.40 8.78 -25.98
C LEU A 186 27.96 7.41 -25.54
N LEU A 187 28.79 7.41 -24.49
CA LEU A 187 29.45 6.18 -24.04
C LEU A 187 28.43 5.10 -23.59
N ARG A 188 27.39 5.50 -22.85
CA ARG A 188 26.35 4.56 -22.39
C ARG A 188 25.50 4.05 -23.56
N ASN A 189 25.23 4.90 -24.55
CA ASN A 189 24.51 4.49 -25.74
C ASN A 189 25.35 3.60 -26.67
N ALA A 190 26.63 3.89 -26.86
CA ALA A 190 27.56 3.05 -27.60
C ALA A 190 27.71 1.67 -26.96
N GLY A 191 27.99 1.61 -25.65
CA GLY A 191 28.07 0.35 -24.92
C GLY A 191 26.76 -0.45 -24.95
N GLY A 192 25.62 0.22 -24.87
CA GLY A 192 24.31 -0.42 -25.01
C GLY A 192 24.06 -0.92 -26.45
N PHE A 193 24.53 -0.22 -27.48
CA PHE A 193 24.41 -0.66 -28.87
C PHE A 193 25.26 -1.90 -29.13
N PHE A 194 26.50 -1.94 -28.65
CA PHE A 194 27.36 -3.11 -28.77
C PHE A 194 26.78 -4.37 -28.08
N LYS A 195 26.11 -4.19 -26.93
CA LYS A 195 25.45 -5.30 -26.23
C LYS A 195 24.17 -5.78 -26.91
N ARG A 196 23.39 -4.86 -27.45
CA ARG A 196 22.11 -5.12 -28.15
C ARG A 196 21.95 -4.08 -29.28
N PRO A 197 22.42 -4.39 -30.51
CA PRO A 197 22.20 -3.53 -31.66
C PRO A 197 20.72 -3.27 -31.90
N SER A 198 20.33 -2.01 -32.08
CA SER A 198 18.93 -1.62 -32.27
C SER A 198 18.85 -0.42 -33.23
N LEU A 199 18.12 -0.61 -34.33
CA LEU A 199 17.78 0.47 -35.26
C LEU A 199 16.90 1.54 -34.58
N GLU A 200 16.00 1.11 -33.68
CA GLU A 200 15.18 2.02 -32.88
C GLU A 200 16.04 2.99 -32.08
N ARG A 201 17.10 2.50 -31.41
CA ARG A 201 18.05 3.36 -30.69
C ARG A 201 18.67 4.41 -31.59
N LEU A 202 19.13 4.00 -32.78
CA LEU A 202 19.73 4.94 -33.73
C LEU A 202 18.73 5.99 -34.23
N SER A 203 17.50 5.56 -34.55
CA SER A 203 16.40 6.43 -34.94
C SER A 203 16.06 7.46 -33.86
N VAL A 204 15.97 7.02 -32.58
CA VAL A 204 15.70 7.90 -31.45
C VAL A 204 16.83 8.91 -31.22
N LEU A 205 18.09 8.47 -31.28
CA LEU A 205 19.24 9.33 -31.06
C LEU A 205 19.44 10.34 -32.23
N ALA A 206 19.05 9.95 -33.44
CA ALA A 206 19.04 10.84 -34.62
C ALA A 206 17.81 11.76 -34.63
N GLY A 207 16.86 11.62 -33.72
CA GLY A 207 15.67 12.46 -33.65
C GLY A 207 14.52 12.06 -34.56
N PHE A 208 14.62 10.95 -35.28
CA PHE A 208 13.57 10.47 -36.20
C PHE A 208 12.39 9.75 -35.47
N SER A 209 12.59 9.31 -34.24
CA SER A 209 11.53 8.71 -33.46
C SER A 209 11.55 9.18 -31.98
N LYS A 210 10.40 9.08 -31.30
CA LYS A 210 10.25 9.37 -29.89
C LYS A 210 10.94 8.28 -29.06
N ASP A 211 11.50 8.66 -27.91
CA ASP A 211 12.11 7.69 -26.99
C ASP A 211 11.02 6.75 -26.42
N PRO A 212 11.23 5.43 -26.38
CA PRO A 212 10.24 4.47 -25.89
C PRO A 212 9.73 4.70 -24.46
N PHE A 213 10.50 5.36 -23.61
CA PHE A 213 10.09 5.66 -22.24
C PHE A 213 9.55 7.08 -22.06
N ASP A 214 9.59 7.90 -23.11
CA ASP A 214 9.03 9.25 -23.11
C ASP A 214 7.51 9.20 -23.39
N SER A 215 6.76 8.70 -22.42
CA SER A 215 5.30 8.57 -22.50
C SER A 215 4.56 9.67 -21.71
N TYR A 216 5.26 10.66 -21.19
CA TYR A 216 4.72 11.65 -20.26
C TYR A 216 3.54 12.43 -20.84
N GLU A 217 3.59 12.82 -22.10
CA GLU A 217 2.48 13.50 -22.79
C GLU A 217 1.20 12.64 -22.82
N ILE A 218 1.35 11.32 -23.02
CA ILE A 218 0.20 10.38 -23.01
C ILE A 218 -0.35 10.28 -21.58
N MET A 219 0.53 10.15 -20.59
CA MET A 219 0.15 10.09 -19.18
C MET A 219 -0.56 11.37 -18.74
N ASP A 220 -0.04 12.53 -19.11
CA ASP A 220 -0.65 13.84 -18.84
C ASP A 220 -2.03 13.96 -19.53
N THR A 221 -2.14 13.54 -20.79
CA THR A 221 -3.42 13.54 -21.51
C THR A 221 -4.47 12.70 -20.79
N ILE A 222 -4.10 11.49 -20.33
CA ILE A 222 -4.99 10.62 -19.57
C ILE A 222 -5.39 11.27 -18.25
N ASN A 223 -4.42 11.79 -17.51
CA ASN A 223 -4.69 12.40 -16.21
C ASN A 223 -5.62 13.61 -16.34
N HIS A 224 -5.41 14.47 -17.32
CA HIS A 224 -6.29 15.61 -17.58
C HIS A 224 -7.68 15.21 -18.09
N GLN A 225 -7.75 14.24 -19.00
CA GLN A 225 -9.03 13.76 -19.56
C GLN A 225 -9.95 13.20 -18.48
N PHE A 226 -9.40 12.52 -17.47
CA PHE A 226 -10.16 11.87 -16.41
C PHE A 226 -10.05 12.57 -15.05
N GLU A 227 -9.55 13.81 -15.03
CA GLU A 227 -9.40 14.64 -13.83
C GLU A 227 -8.65 13.93 -12.68
N LEU A 228 -7.63 13.13 -13.02
CA LEU A 228 -6.86 12.35 -12.06
C LEU A 228 -5.73 13.19 -11.46
N MET A 229 -5.49 12.99 -10.16
CA MET A 229 -4.37 13.59 -9.42
C MET A 229 -3.40 12.51 -8.96
N PRO A 230 -2.54 11.98 -9.86
CA PRO A 230 -1.60 10.93 -9.53
C PRO A 230 -0.47 11.40 -8.61
N VAL A 231 0.23 10.42 -8.02
CA VAL A 231 1.53 10.65 -7.37
C VAL A 231 2.63 10.06 -8.25
N TYR A 232 3.66 10.86 -8.55
CA TYR A 232 4.84 10.42 -9.28
C TYR A 232 6.00 10.17 -8.31
N PHE A 233 6.60 8.99 -8.37
CA PHE A 233 7.78 8.63 -7.59
C PHE A 233 9.01 8.63 -8.48
N PHE A 234 9.96 9.54 -8.22
CA PHE A 234 11.16 9.71 -9.03
C PHE A 234 12.39 9.09 -8.39
N LEU A 235 13.07 8.21 -9.13
CA LEU A 235 14.38 7.69 -8.78
C LEU A 235 15.46 8.72 -9.12
N VAL A 236 16.10 9.28 -8.10
CA VAL A 236 17.17 10.31 -8.23
C VAL A 236 18.48 9.85 -7.59
N ALA A 237 18.86 8.60 -7.82
CA ALA A 237 20.10 8.02 -7.33
C ALA A 237 21.34 8.85 -7.74
N GLU A 238 22.30 9.01 -6.83
CA GLU A 238 23.57 9.70 -7.10
C GLU A 238 24.43 8.97 -8.15
N LYS A 239 24.33 7.65 -8.18
CA LYS A 239 25.11 6.77 -9.06
C LYS A 239 24.24 5.69 -9.68
N ASN A 240 24.58 5.30 -10.90
CA ASN A 240 23.96 4.13 -11.50
C ASN A 240 24.51 2.83 -10.88
N SER A 241 23.65 1.85 -10.75
CA SER A 241 23.96 0.51 -10.28
C SER A 241 23.35 -0.54 -11.22
N VAL A 242 23.43 -1.81 -10.83
CA VAL A 242 22.71 -2.90 -11.52
C VAL A 242 21.20 -2.69 -11.41
N TYR A 243 20.75 -2.12 -10.30
CA TYR A 243 19.35 -1.86 -10.00
C TYR A 243 18.91 -0.45 -10.42
N ASP A 244 19.71 0.57 -10.13
CA ASP A 244 19.36 1.98 -10.36
C ASP A 244 19.90 2.42 -11.71
N LYS A 245 19.04 2.47 -12.74
CA LYS A 245 19.44 2.68 -14.13
C LYS A 245 18.99 4.01 -14.73
N ASN A 246 18.43 4.91 -13.92
CA ASN A 246 17.97 6.21 -14.41
C ASN A 246 19.14 7.06 -14.92
N ILE A 247 18.83 8.14 -15.64
CA ILE A 247 19.80 9.22 -15.84
C ILE A 247 20.00 9.96 -14.51
N LEU A 248 21.23 10.42 -14.29
CA LEU A 248 21.58 11.03 -13.01
C LEU A 248 20.88 12.39 -12.80
N PRO A 249 20.62 12.80 -11.56
CA PRO A 249 19.88 14.03 -11.26
C PRO A 249 20.61 15.35 -11.66
N VAL A 250 21.88 15.28 -12.02
CA VAL A 250 22.61 16.40 -12.62
C VAL A 250 22.21 16.66 -14.08
N ASN A 251 21.49 15.74 -14.71
CA ASN A 251 21.05 15.87 -16.10
C ASN A 251 19.89 16.87 -16.21
N ALA A 252 20.07 17.91 -17.03
CA ALA A 252 19.08 18.98 -17.21
C ALA A 252 17.71 18.47 -17.69
N SER A 253 17.67 17.39 -18.49
CA SER A 253 16.40 16.82 -18.97
C SER A 253 15.62 16.16 -17.87
N LEU A 254 16.27 15.47 -16.93
CA LEU A 254 15.60 14.92 -15.74
C LEU A 254 15.11 16.04 -14.81
N GLN A 255 15.95 17.05 -14.59
CA GLN A 255 15.55 18.21 -13.77
C GLN A 255 14.33 18.92 -14.38
N LYS A 256 14.33 19.16 -15.68
CA LYS A 256 13.18 19.76 -16.37
C LYS A 256 11.92 18.91 -16.23
N LEU A 257 12.04 17.58 -16.41
CA LEU A 257 10.92 16.65 -16.27
C LEU A 257 10.33 16.69 -14.85
N ILE A 258 11.17 16.59 -13.82
CA ILE A 258 10.74 16.65 -12.42
C ILE A 258 10.09 18.00 -12.10
N ALA A 259 10.72 19.12 -12.51
CA ALA A 259 10.20 20.45 -12.25
C ALA A 259 8.82 20.67 -12.91
N GLN A 260 8.64 20.19 -14.15
CA GLN A 260 7.34 20.26 -14.84
C GLN A 260 6.25 19.46 -14.10
N HIS A 261 6.54 18.22 -13.72
CA HIS A 261 5.58 17.41 -12.96
C HIS A 261 5.27 18.00 -11.59
N ALA A 262 6.26 18.61 -10.94
CA ALA A 262 6.08 19.26 -9.64
C ALA A 262 5.06 20.42 -9.65
N THR A 263 4.83 21.07 -10.81
CA THR A 263 3.83 22.15 -10.93
C THR A 263 2.39 21.64 -10.97
N GLN A 264 2.18 20.38 -11.35
CA GLN A 264 0.84 19.84 -11.62
C GLN A 264 0.45 18.71 -10.67
N TYR A 265 1.42 17.92 -10.21
CA TYR A 265 1.17 16.68 -9.48
C TYR A 265 1.91 16.62 -8.15
N ASP A 266 1.45 15.73 -7.29
CA ASP A 266 2.19 15.33 -6.11
C ASP A 266 3.39 14.46 -6.48
N LEU A 267 4.52 14.74 -5.83
CA LEU A 267 5.74 13.96 -6.01
C LEU A 267 6.13 13.21 -4.74
N GLY A 268 6.74 12.06 -4.92
CA GLY A 268 7.39 11.27 -3.87
C GLY A 268 8.82 10.89 -4.27
N ILE A 269 9.61 10.58 -3.28
CA ILE A 269 10.93 9.98 -3.50
C ILE A 269 10.78 8.49 -3.82
N HIS A 270 11.51 8.02 -4.84
CA HIS A 270 11.76 6.60 -5.10
C HIS A 270 13.19 6.31 -4.65
N PRO A 271 13.42 5.94 -3.37
CA PRO A 271 14.77 5.76 -2.83
C PRO A 271 15.54 4.73 -3.65
N SER A 272 16.80 5.00 -3.93
CA SER A 272 17.65 4.06 -4.66
C SER A 272 17.83 2.74 -3.89
N TRP A 273 18.25 1.71 -4.60
CA TRP A 273 18.56 0.43 -3.97
C TRP A 273 19.52 0.55 -2.78
N ALA A 274 20.56 1.36 -2.95
CA ALA A 274 21.58 1.55 -1.91
C ALA A 274 21.08 2.40 -0.73
N SER A 275 20.18 3.35 -0.97
CA SER A 275 19.64 4.22 0.08
C SER A 275 18.68 3.50 1.02
N ASN A 276 18.15 2.34 0.63
CA ASN A 276 17.30 1.51 1.49
C ASN A 276 17.99 1.10 2.81
N GLU A 277 19.31 0.90 2.77
CA GLU A 277 20.13 0.52 3.93
C GLU A 277 20.97 1.69 4.45
N ASN A 278 20.86 2.89 3.87
CA ASN A 278 21.67 4.05 4.20
C ASN A 278 20.82 5.33 4.30
N GLY A 279 20.51 5.73 5.54
CA GLY A 279 19.67 6.90 5.82
C GLY A 279 20.25 8.23 5.38
N GLU A 280 21.57 8.38 5.39
CA GLU A 280 22.24 9.59 4.90
C GLU A 280 22.09 9.72 3.37
N MET A 281 22.24 8.61 2.66
CA MET A 281 22.01 8.58 1.21
C MET A 281 20.57 8.91 0.87
N LEU A 282 19.59 8.35 1.58
CA LEU A 282 18.18 8.69 1.43
C LEU A 282 17.94 10.19 1.66
N GLN A 283 18.55 10.76 2.68
CA GLN A 283 18.44 12.19 2.97
C GLN A 283 18.97 13.05 1.82
N ASN A 284 20.13 12.66 1.25
CA ASN A 284 20.73 13.37 0.13
C ASN A 284 19.85 13.27 -1.13
N GLU A 285 19.37 12.08 -1.48
CA GLU A 285 18.46 11.88 -2.61
C GLU A 285 17.18 12.72 -2.45
N LYS A 286 16.59 12.72 -1.25
CA LYS A 286 15.41 13.55 -0.95
C LYS A 286 15.70 15.04 -1.14
N ARG A 287 16.83 15.55 -0.62
CA ARG A 287 17.22 16.97 -0.79
C ARG A 287 17.42 17.33 -2.26
N VAL A 288 18.02 16.43 -3.06
CA VAL A 288 18.19 16.63 -4.49
C VAL A 288 16.84 16.74 -5.18
N LEU A 289 15.89 15.82 -4.86
CA LEU A 289 14.55 15.87 -5.43
C LEU A 289 13.82 17.16 -5.02
N GLU A 290 13.85 17.55 -3.75
CA GLU A 290 13.25 18.78 -3.22
C GLU A 290 13.79 20.03 -3.91
N LYS A 291 15.11 20.09 -4.10
CA LYS A 291 15.76 21.21 -4.81
C LYS A 291 15.25 21.33 -6.25
N ILE A 292 15.12 20.21 -6.96
CA ILE A 292 14.64 20.20 -8.35
C ILE A 292 13.15 20.51 -8.43
N ALA A 293 12.35 19.91 -7.54
CA ALA A 293 10.90 20.07 -7.49
C ALA A 293 10.46 21.45 -6.96
N GLY A 294 11.31 22.15 -6.22
CA GLY A 294 10.98 23.42 -5.57
C GLY A 294 9.97 23.29 -4.43
N LYS A 295 9.76 22.07 -3.90
CA LYS A 295 8.81 21.81 -2.81
C LYS A 295 9.28 20.68 -1.89
N THR A 296 8.76 20.65 -0.66
CA THR A 296 9.04 19.58 0.31
C THR A 296 8.45 18.25 -0.16
N ILE A 297 9.22 17.18 -0.02
CA ILE A 297 8.82 15.82 -0.36
C ILE A 297 8.56 15.04 0.95
N THR A 298 7.34 14.58 1.11
CA THR A 298 6.86 13.84 2.30
C THR A 298 6.35 12.44 1.98
N LYS A 299 6.37 12.04 0.70
CA LYS A 299 5.89 10.75 0.22
C LYS A 299 7.05 9.90 -0.27
N SER A 300 6.99 8.59 -0.04
CA SER A 300 7.98 7.63 -0.54
C SER A 300 7.35 6.37 -1.11
N ARG A 301 8.07 5.74 -2.02
CA ARG A 301 7.86 4.36 -2.47
C ARG A 301 9.23 3.72 -2.70
N GLN A 302 9.49 2.59 -2.05
CA GLN A 302 10.77 1.90 -2.14
C GLN A 302 10.97 1.26 -3.52
N HIS A 303 12.10 1.55 -4.16
CA HIS A 303 12.50 0.92 -5.42
C HIS A 303 12.56 -0.61 -5.27
N PHE A 304 12.03 -1.36 -6.23
CA PHE A 304 11.80 -2.81 -6.15
C PHE A 304 10.89 -3.26 -5.00
N ILE A 305 10.20 -2.33 -4.32
CA ILE A 305 9.47 -2.64 -3.07
C ILE A 305 10.40 -3.27 -2.02
N LYS A 306 11.69 -2.89 -2.04
CA LYS A 306 12.67 -3.37 -1.08
C LYS A 306 12.47 -2.66 0.25
N MET A 307 11.96 -3.38 1.23
CA MET A 307 11.73 -2.85 2.57
C MET A 307 11.84 -3.96 3.62
N ASP A 308 12.40 -3.60 4.75
CA ASP A 308 12.48 -4.40 5.97
C ASP A 308 11.85 -3.63 7.13
N LEU A 309 11.03 -4.31 7.93
CA LEU A 309 10.41 -3.72 9.11
C LEU A 309 11.15 -4.15 10.37
N PRO A 310 11.39 -3.19 11.29
CA PRO A 310 10.95 -1.77 11.28
C PRO A 310 11.90 -0.81 10.56
N GLU A 311 13.09 -1.23 10.16
CA GLU A 311 14.25 -0.42 9.80
C GLU A 311 13.93 0.59 8.68
N THR A 312 13.27 0.15 7.61
CA THR A 312 12.92 1.03 6.49
C THR A 312 11.98 2.15 6.93
N TYR A 313 10.95 1.83 7.70
CA TYR A 313 9.98 2.83 8.13
C TYR A 313 10.52 3.80 9.19
N GLU A 314 11.38 3.32 10.10
CA GLU A 314 12.11 4.19 11.02
C GLU A 314 13.01 5.19 10.26
N GLN A 315 13.67 4.72 9.19
CA GLN A 315 14.51 5.56 8.35
C GLN A 315 13.70 6.62 7.60
N LEU A 316 12.53 6.27 7.06
CA LEU A 316 11.61 7.20 6.42
C LEU A 316 11.17 8.31 7.40
N LEU A 317 10.76 7.95 8.61
CA LEU A 317 10.37 8.91 9.65
C LEU A 317 11.51 9.86 10.01
N ARG A 318 12.73 9.36 10.21
CA ARG A 318 13.92 10.20 10.49
C ARG A 318 14.19 11.21 9.38
N ASN A 319 13.82 10.89 8.14
CA ASN A 319 13.95 11.75 6.97
C ASN A 319 12.70 12.62 6.69
N GLY A 320 11.74 12.69 7.62
CA GLY A 320 10.55 13.54 7.50
C GLY A 320 9.55 13.07 6.46
N ILE A 321 9.56 11.79 6.10
CA ILE A 321 8.52 11.16 5.28
C ILE A 321 7.33 10.84 6.19
N THR A 322 6.14 11.22 5.76
CA THR A 322 4.87 11.03 6.48
C THR A 322 3.89 10.12 5.76
N GLY A 323 4.15 9.81 4.49
CA GLY A 323 3.34 8.88 3.69
C GLY A 323 4.21 7.88 2.93
N ASP A 324 3.98 6.58 3.12
CA ASP A 324 4.66 5.53 2.36
C ASP A 324 3.67 4.74 1.49
N TYR A 325 4.08 4.44 0.27
CA TYR A 325 3.29 3.78 -0.77
C TYR A 325 3.90 2.43 -1.18
N SER A 326 4.72 1.83 -0.31
CA SER A 326 5.42 0.57 -0.60
C SER A 326 4.68 -0.68 -0.07
N MET A 327 3.57 -0.53 0.68
CA MET A 327 2.87 -1.66 1.29
C MET A 327 2.08 -2.46 0.23
N GLY A 328 2.77 -3.33 -0.43
CA GLY A 328 2.32 -4.30 -1.40
C GLY A 328 3.45 -5.29 -1.64
N SER A 329 3.34 -6.14 -2.66
CA SER A 329 4.39 -7.09 -2.99
C SER A 329 5.08 -6.72 -4.31
N GLY A 330 6.38 -6.92 -4.39
CA GLY A 330 7.15 -6.69 -5.61
C GLY A 330 7.23 -7.91 -6.53
N SER A 331 6.48 -8.98 -6.26
CA SER A 331 6.51 -10.22 -7.06
C SER A 331 5.14 -10.71 -7.49
N ILE A 332 4.09 -10.41 -6.75
CA ILE A 332 2.69 -10.78 -7.05
C ILE A 332 1.77 -9.63 -6.66
N ASN A 333 0.67 -9.46 -7.38
CA ASN A 333 -0.36 -8.50 -7.02
C ASN A 333 -1.20 -9.04 -5.85
N GLY A 334 -1.70 -8.14 -4.99
CA GLY A 334 -2.50 -8.51 -3.81
C GLY A 334 -2.34 -7.54 -2.64
N PHE A 335 -3.03 -7.83 -1.57
CA PHE A 335 -3.11 -7.00 -0.36
C PHE A 335 -2.13 -7.49 0.70
N ARG A 336 -0.89 -6.98 0.69
CA ARG A 336 0.16 -7.39 1.66
C ARG A 336 -0.26 -7.23 3.12
N ALA A 337 -0.98 -6.16 3.44
CA ALA A 337 -1.53 -5.92 4.78
C ALA A 337 -3.01 -6.35 4.91
N SER A 338 -3.54 -7.11 3.94
CA SER A 338 -4.92 -7.59 3.88
C SER A 338 -5.97 -6.48 4.01
N THR A 339 -5.65 -5.26 3.60
CA THR A 339 -6.53 -4.10 3.60
C THR A 339 -6.34 -3.24 2.34
N ALA A 340 -7.44 -2.64 1.86
CA ALA A 340 -7.47 -1.61 0.82
C ALA A 340 -7.54 -0.19 1.42
N SER A 341 -7.25 -0.03 2.70
CA SER A 341 -7.39 1.22 3.43
C SER A 341 -6.06 1.68 3.99
N ALA A 342 -5.82 2.99 3.94
CA ALA A 342 -4.63 3.57 4.55
C ALA A 342 -4.71 3.47 6.07
N PHE A 343 -3.57 3.26 6.71
CA PHE A 343 -3.45 3.13 8.16
C PHE A 343 -2.14 3.75 8.65
N TYR A 344 -2.05 4.10 9.92
CA TYR A 344 -0.78 4.53 10.51
C TYR A 344 0.07 3.33 10.90
N TRP A 345 1.36 3.38 10.60
CA TRP A 345 2.27 2.31 10.98
C TRP A 345 2.39 2.17 12.50
N TYR A 346 2.17 0.95 12.97
CA TYR A 346 2.45 0.54 14.34
C TYR A 346 3.83 -0.10 14.40
N ASN A 347 4.76 0.50 15.13
CA ASN A 347 6.08 -0.08 15.35
C ASN A 347 6.02 -1.11 16.48
N LEU A 348 6.02 -2.39 16.13
CA LEU A 348 5.97 -3.50 17.10
C LEU A 348 7.22 -3.58 17.98
N LYS A 349 8.37 -3.09 17.50
CA LYS A 349 9.63 -3.09 18.28
C LYS A 349 9.57 -2.11 19.46
N THR A 350 8.91 -0.97 19.26
CA THR A 350 8.78 0.09 20.27
C THR A 350 7.39 0.18 20.89
N GLU A 351 6.45 -0.65 20.44
CA GLU A 351 5.04 -0.65 20.87
C GLU A 351 4.37 0.73 20.74
N THR A 352 4.60 1.42 19.63
CA THR A 352 4.11 2.79 19.42
C THR A 352 3.40 2.96 18.08
N VAL A 353 2.36 3.78 18.09
CA VAL A 353 1.75 4.31 16.86
C VAL A 353 2.60 5.45 16.35
N THR A 354 2.95 5.42 15.08
CA THR A 354 3.79 6.45 14.46
C THR A 354 2.95 7.46 13.67
N GLN A 355 3.62 8.49 13.14
CA GLN A 355 2.99 9.46 12.23
C GLN A 355 3.10 9.04 10.75
N LEU A 356 3.77 7.92 10.45
CA LEU A 356 3.89 7.42 9.08
C LEU A 356 2.57 6.78 8.64
N LYS A 357 1.91 7.40 7.68
CA LYS A 357 0.70 6.86 7.07
C LYS A 357 1.07 5.92 5.93
N ILE A 358 0.58 4.70 5.99
CA ILE A 358 0.82 3.67 5.00
C ILE A 358 -0.34 3.65 4.01
N HIS A 359 -0.02 3.69 2.73
CA HIS A 359 -0.96 3.65 1.61
C HIS A 359 -0.73 2.35 0.83
N PRO A 360 -1.49 1.27 1.13
CA PRO A 360 -1.30 -0.01 0.47
C PRO A 360 -1.66 0.05 -1.02
N PHE A 361 -0.84 -0.57 -1.86
CA PHE A 361 -1.19 -0.85 -3.25
C PHE A 361 -1.49 -2.34 -3.42
N CYS A 362 -2.32 -2.69 -4.38
CA CYS A 362 -2.65 -4.09 -4.69
C CYS A 362 -2.35 -4.50 -6.13
N PHE A 363 -2.05 -3.55 -7.00
CA PHE A 363 -1.73 -3.81 -8.41
C PHE A 363 -0.48 -3.05 -8.85
N MET A 364 0.44 -3.76 -9.51
CA MET A 364 1.62 -3.21 -10.17
C MET A 364 1.78 -3.88 -11.54
N ASP A 365 1.91 -3.08 -12.60
CA ASP A 365 2.10 -3.55 -13.98
C ASP A 365 3.30 -4.49 -14.13
N ALA A 366 4.42 -4.17 -13.47
CA ALA A 366 5.62 -5.00 -13.48
C ALA A 366 5.38 -6.41 -12.92
N ASN A 367 4.52 -6.56 -11.90
CA ASN A 367 4.14 -7.88 -11.38
C ASN A 367 3.40 -8.70 -12.42
N SER A 368 2.41 -8.13 -13.10
CA SER A 368 1.64 -8.81 -14.13
C SER A 368 2.51 -9.20 -15.32
N PHE A 369 3.31 -8.26 -15.85
CA PHE A 369 4.05 -8.49 -17.10
C PHE A 369 5.42 -9.15 -16.92
N TYR A 370 6.20 -8.75 -15.89
CA TYR A 370 7.56 -9.26 -15.71
C TYR A 370 7.62 -10.50 -14.81
N GLU A 371 6.85 -10.53 -13.74
CA GLU A 371 6.89 -11.62 -12.77
C GLU A 371 5.94 -12.76 -13.17
N GLN A 372 4.68 -12.45 -13.44
CA GLN A 372 3.63 -13.43 -13.75
C GLN A 372 3.57 -13.78 -15.25
N LYS A 373 4.23 -13.00 -16.13
CA LYS A 373 4.24 -13.21 -17.59
C LYS A 373 2.85 -13.18 -18.22
N PHE A 374 1.95 -12.38 -17.68
CA PHE A 374 0.59 -12.24 -18.20
C PHE A 374 0.56 -11.55 -19.56
N THR A 375 -0.45 -11.92 -20.36
CA THR A 375 -0.84 -11.13 -21.53
C THR A 375 -1.50 -9.83 -21.10
N VAL A 376 -1.72 -8.91 -22.04
CA VAL A 376 -2.41 -7.65 -21.75
C VAL A 376 -3.85 -7.89 -21.27
N GLU A 377 -4.52 -8.89 -21.85
CA GLU A 377 -5.88 -9.30 -21.48
C GLU A 377 -5.91 -9.86 -20.05
N GLN A 378 -4.97 -10.73 -19.69
CA GLN A 378 -4.87 -11.29 -18.34
C GLN A 378 -4.56 -10.20 -17.30
N ALA A 379 -3.66 -9.27 -17.63
CA ALA A 379 -3.36 -8.13 -16.76
C ALA A 379 -4.57 -7.19 -16.59
N ALA A 380 -5.38 -7.00 -17.65
CA ALA A 380 -6.63 -6.24 -17.59
C ALA A 380 -7.66 -6.90 -16.67
N GLU A 381 -7.83 -8.22 -16.79
CA GLU A 381 -8.73 -8.99 -15.91
C GLU A 381 -8.29 -8.94 -14.45
N GLU A 382 -6.99 -9.06 -14.19
CA GLU A 382 -6.40 -8.95 -12.86
C GLU A 382 -6.65 -7.54 -12.26
N LEU A 383 -6.42 -6.49 -13.03
CA LEU A 383 -6.65 -5.11 -12.61
C LEU A 383 -8.14 -4.85 -12.29
N LEU A 384 -9.04 -5.35 -13.13
CA LEU A 384 -10.49 -5.29 -12.90
C LEU A 384 -10.91 -6.08 -11.66
N TYR A 385 -10.26 -7.20 -11.38
CA TYR A 385 -10.50 -7.97 -10.17
C TYR A 385 -10.19 -7.12 -8.92
N TYR A 386 -9.00 -6.49 -8.84
CA TYR A 386 -8.62 -5.65 -7.71
C TYR A 386 -9.49 -4.40 -7.58
N TYR A 387 -9.93 -3.82 -8.70
CA TYR A 387 -10.92 -2.75 -8.68
C TYR A 387 -12.22 -3.18 -7.96
N ARG A 388 -12.76 -4.36 -8.33
CA ARG A 388 -13.98 -4.87 -7.68
C ARG A 388 -13.77 -5.13 -6.20
N GLN A 389 -12.62 -5.70 -5.81
CA GLN A 389 -12.29 -5.93 -4.42
C GLN A 389 -12.25 -4.63 -3.60
N CYS A 390 -11.56 -3.60 -4.09
CA CYS A 390 -11.49 -2.31 -3.41
C CYS A 390 -12.86 -1.62 -3.35
N ARG A 391 -13.63 -1.66 -4.43
CA ARG A 391 -14.96 -1.05 -4.51
C ARG A 391 -15.95 -1.70 -3.55
N GLN A 392 -15.94 -3.03 -3.43
CA GLN A 392 -16.82 -3.78 -2.53
C GLN A 392 -16.67 -3.37 -1.06
N VAL A 393 -15.49 -2.93 -0.66
CA VAL A 393 -15.19 -2.53 0.72
C VAL A 393 -15.11 -1.01 0.90
N ASN A 394 -15.48 -0.20 -0.10
CA ASN A 394 -15.28 1.25 -0.09
C ASN A 394 -13.81 1.64 0.24
N GLY A 395 -12.87 0.85 -0.26
CA GLY A 395 -11.45 1.05 -0.08
C GLY A 395 -10.83 1.98 -1.11
N GLN A 396 -9.53 2.16 -1.04
CA GLN A 396 -8.76 2.89 -2.04
C GLN A 396 -8.02 1.90 -2.96
N LEU A 397 -8.24 2.01 -4.26
CA LEU A 397 -7.42 1.34 -5.25
C LEU A 397 -6.20 2.19 -5.56
N ILE A 398 -5.03 1.74 -5.13
CA ILE A 398 -3.73 2.32 -5.54
C ILE A 398 -3.09 1.36 -6.54
N THR A 399 -2.77 1.87 -7.71
CA THR A 399 -2.06 1.14 -8.76
C THR A 399 -0.66 1.71 -8.97
N ILE A 400 0.28 0.86 -9.33
CA ILE A 400 1.60 1.25 -9.79
C ILE A 400 1.69 1.01 -11.29
N PHE A 401 1.98 2.06 -12.01
CA PHE A 401 2.35 2.01 -13.42
C PHE A 401 3.73 2.62 -13.63
N HIS A 402 4.50 2.05 -14.55
CA HIS A 402 5.78 2.60 -14.97
C HIS A 402 5.65 3.27 -16.34
N ASN A 403 6.37 4.35 -16.57
CA ASN A 403 6.29 5.13 -17.81
C ASN A 403 6.58 4.29 -19.08
N ASN A 404 7.40 3.26 -18.99
CA ASN A 404 7.74 2.40 -20.13
C ASN A 404 6.59 1.52 -20.62
N PHE A 405 5.52 1.30 -19.84
CA PHE A 405 4.36 0.51 -20.26
C PHE A 405 3.33 1.31 -21.07
N PHE A 406 3.39 2.65 -21.04
CA PHE A 406 2.48 3.52 -21.79
C PHE A 406 2.89 3.76 -23.26
N PHE A 407 4.07 3.34 -23.65
CA PHE A 407 4.52 3.49 -25.02
C PHE A 407 3.99 2.37 -25.91
N PHE A 408 3.48 2.68 -27.12
CA PHE A 408 2.96 1.72 -28.10
C PHE A 408 4.06 0.92 -28.81
N ALA A 409 5.16 0.65 -28.13
CA ALA A 409 6.28 -0.09 -28.69
C ALA A 409 6.00 -1.61 -28.74
N LYS A 410 6.77 -2.29 -29.58
CA LYS A 410 6.65 -3.71 -29.93
C LYS A 410 6.49 -4.68 -28.75
N TYR A 411 6.97 -4.32 -27.57
CA TYR A 411 6.97 -5.20 -26.37
C TYR A 411 5.77 -5.01 -25.44
N PHE A 412 5.09 -3.83 -25.53
CA PHE A 412 3.99 -3.48 -24.64
C PHE A 412 2.77 -2.97 -25.42
N THR A 413 2.61 -3.47 -26.65
CA THR A 413 1.45 -3.14 -27.49
C THR A 413 0.15 -3.49 -26.77
N GLY A 414 -0.70 -2.49 -26.55
CA GLY A 414 -1.99 -2.66 -25.87
C GLY A 414 -2.01 -2.22 -24.41
N CYS A 415 -0.87 -2.11 -23.70
CA CYS A 415 -0.87 -1.72 -22.29
C CYS A 415 -1.44 -0.32 -22.06
N ALA A 416 -1.08 0.67 -22.87
CA ALA A 416 -1.67 2.00 -22.77
C ALA A 416 -3.19 1.97 -23.02
N LYS A 417 -3.65 1.21 -24.02
CA LYS A 417 -5.10 1.05 -24.29
C LYS A 417 -5.80 0.36 -23.11
N MET A 418 -5.19 -0.66 -22.53
CA MET A 418 -5.68 -1.33 -21.31
C MET A 418 -5.85 -0.32 -20.16
N CYS A 419 -4.82 0.48 -19.87
CA CYS A 419 -4.85 1.49 -18.81
C CYS A 419 -5.94 2.54 -19.08
N ILE A 420 -6.04 3.08 -20.30
CA ILE A 420 -7.05 4.07 -20.69
C ILE A 420 -8.47 3.47 -20.53
N SER A 421 -8.71 2.27 -21.04
CA SER A 421 -9.99 1.61 -20.94
C SER A 421 -10.41 1.32 -19.50
N PHE A 422 -9.44 0.90 -18.67
CA PHE A 422 -9.65 0.69 -17.24
C PHE A 422 -9.98 2.00 -16.52
N ILE A 423 -9.20 3.05 -16.73
CA ILE A 423 -9.41 4.36 -16.09
C ILE A 423 -10.79 4.92 -16.49
N ALA A 424 -11.15 4.85 -17.77
CA ALA A 424 -12.48 5.27 -18.24
C ALA A 424 -13.61 4.51 -17.53
N GLN A 425 -13.47 3.21 -17.31
CA GLN A 425 -14.45 2.41 -16.59
C GLN A 425 -14.55 2.78 -15.11
N VAL A 426 -13.43 3.03 -14.46
CA VAL A 426 -13.38 3.37 -13.02
C VAL A 426 -13.96 4.76 -12.77
N THR A 427 -13.63 5.74 -13.61
CA THR A 427 -14.10 7.13 -13.45
C THR A 427 -15.55 7.30 -13.85
N ALA A 428 -16.06 6.55 -14.84
CA ALA A 428 -17.49 6.56 -15.19
C ALA A 428 -18.38 5.96 -14.09
N ALA A 429 -17.82 5.24 -13.13
CA ALA A 429 -18.55 4.57 -12.05
C ALA A 429 -18.41 5.30 -10.69
N GLN A 430 -17.70 6.42 -10.64
CA GLN A 430 -17.64 7.36 -9.52
C GLN A 430 -18.70 8.44 -9.64
#